data_af8fa96f95f57606b92788e5013eaa98
#
_entry.id   af8fa96f95f57606b92788e5013eaa98
#
_cell.length_a   1.000
_cell.length_b   1.000
_cell.length_c   1.000
_cell.angle_alpha   90.00
_cell.angle_beta   90.00
_cell.angle_gamma   90.00
#
_symmetry.space_group_name_H-M   'P 1'
#
loop_
_entity.id
_entity.type
_entity.pdbx_description
1 polymer ?
#
loop_
_entity_poly.entity_id
_entity_poly.type
_entity_poly.pdbx_seq_one_letter_code
_entity_poly.pdbx_strand_id
1 'polypeptide(L)'
;MKKRYYSFVVFILFCLAGNAQEILFDDFYFKMDFFEAKKILKSNKKKLTNLALGKGTVYAFRKRSLVSEENKLISINLWSKKNLTVKEAEKYLVISRKFFENNNYNTVYAQENWSNPILVKKNLPCIRFVDKDKTIVVEFDPRGQGDAYNIFVTYYNYDWFLKKARGEE
;
A
#
# COMPACT_ATOMS: atom_id res chain seq x y z
N MET A 1 -23.92 50.26 -10.38
CA MET A 1 -22.71 49.72 -9.75
C MET A 1 -22.97 48.37 -9.04
N LYS A 2 -23.28 47.25 -9.78
CA LYS A 2 -23.59 45.94 -9.18
C LYS A 2 -22.99 44.73 -9.94
N LYS A 3 -22.02 44.90 -10.86
CA LYS A 3 -21.50 43.77 -11.68
C LYS A 3 -20.08 43.29 -11.36
N ARG A 4 -19.42 43.81 -10.29
CA ARG A 4 -18.00 43.42 -9.98
C ARG A 4 -17.84 42.35 -8.95
N TYR A 5 -18.88 41.93 -8.23
CA TYR A 5 -18.71 40.95 -7.12
C TYR A 5 -18.82 39.47 -7.57
N TYR A 6 -19.45 39.16 -8.68
CA TYR A 6 -19.63 37.78 -9.14
C TYR A 6 -18.35 37.14 -9.69
N SER A 7 -17.44 37.95 -10.24
CA SER A 7 -16.16 37.42 -10.79
C SER A 7 -15.20 36.96 -9.72
N PHE A 8 -15.26 37.52 -8.51
CA PHE A 8 -14.35 37.18 -7.40
C PHE A 8 -14.78 35.89 -6.69
N VAL A 9 -16.07 35.62 -6.59
CA VAL A 9 -16.62 34.40 -5.97
C VAL A 9 -16.33 33.15 -6.82
N VAL A 10 -16.38 33.27 -8.15
CA VAL A 10 -16.07 32.16 -9.08
C VAL A 10 -14.59 31.81 -9.04
N PHE A 11 -13.68 32.80 -8.86
CA PHE A 11 -12.24 32.55 -8.76
C PHE A 11 -11.85 31.82 -7.47
N ILE A 12 -12.52 32.12 -6.34
CA ILE A 12 -12.27 31.43 -5.05
C ILE A 12 -12.75 29.98 -5.10
N LEU A 13 -13.84 29.66 -5.81
CA LEU A 13 -14.33 28.28 -5.98
C LEU A 13 -13.39 27.41 -6.83
N PHE A 14 -12.64 28.00 -7.78
CA PHE A 14 -11.65 27.26 -8.56
C PHE A 14 -10.35 26.96 -7.78
N CYS A 15 -10.02 27.76 -6.77
CA CYS A 15 -8.84 27.51 -5.94
C CYS A 15 -9.05 26.42 -4.86
N LEU A 16 -10.30 25.98 -4.63
CA LEU A 16 -10.65 24.92 -3.67
C LEU A 16 -10.72 23.53 -4.29
N ALA A 17 -10.53 23.40 -5.60
CA ALA A 17 -10.23 22.11 -6.23
C ALA A 17 -8.77 21.71 -5.96
N GLY A 18 -8.36 21.73 -4.69
CA GLY A 18 -7.12 21.13 -4.25
C GLY A 18 -7.16 19.65 -4.63
N ASN A 19 -6.22 19.20 -5.45
CA ASN A 19 -6.04 17.79 -5.76
C ASN A 19 -6.01 17.03 -4.44
N ALA A 20 -7.08 16.29 -4.11
CA ALA A 20 -7.10 15.43 -2.96
C ALA A 20 -5.90 14.47 -3.13
N GLN A 21 -4.94 14.56 -2.22
CA GLN A 21 -3.76 13.69 -2.28
C GLN A 21 -4.22 12.25 -2.04
N GLU A 22 -3.95 11.38 -3.00
CA GLU A 22 -4.30 9.96 -2.91
C GLU A 22 -3.33 9.25 -1.96
N ILE A 23 -3.75 9.08 -0.70
CA ILE A 23 -2.94 8.49 0.37
C ILE A 23 -2.73 7.02 0.09
N LEU A 24 -1.48 6.60 -0.05
CA LEU A 24 -1.09 5.19 -0.17
C LEU A 24 -1.06 4.49 1.20
N PHE A 25 -0.42 5.13 2.16
CA PHE A 25 -0.25 4.58 3.50
C PHE A 25 0.22 5.66 4.49
N ASP A 26 -0.48 5.84 5.62
CA ASP A 26 -0.13 6.82 6.66
C ASP A 26 0.07 8.23 6.04
N ASP A 27 1.22 8.85 6.22
CA ASP A 27 1.57 10.17 5.67
C ASP A 27 2.13 10.12 4.22
N PHE A 28 2.09 8.96 3.56
CA PHE A 28 2.63 8.77 2.21
C PHE A 28 1.52 8.76 1.17
N TYR A 29 1.64 9.60 0.15
CA TYR A 29 0.67 9.69 -0.93
C TYR A 29 1.29 9.38 -2.30
N PHE A 30 0.46 8.99 -3.24
CA PHE A 30 0.86 8.68 -4.62
C PHE A 30 1.43 9.93 -5.30
N LYS A 31 2.53 9.75 -6.03
CA LYS A 31 3.31 10.82 -6.68
C LYS A 31 3.94 11.85 -5.73
N MET A 32 4.00 11.55 -4.42
CA MET A 32 4.80 12.33 -3.47
C MET A 32 6.24 12.44 -3.97
N ASP A 33 6.88 13.58 -3.72
CA ASP A 33 8.31 13.72 -3.99
C ASP A 33 9.12 12.72 -3.18
N PHE A 34 10.06 12.02 -3.84
CA PHE A 34 10.78 10.91 -3.23
C PHE A 34 11.72 11.36 -2.08
N PHE A 35 12.25 12.59 -2.15
CA PHE A 35 13.06 13.13 -1.05
C PHE A 35 12.19 13.49 0.15
N GLU A 36 10.99 14.00 -0.08
CA GLU A 36 10.00 14.23 0.96
C GLU A 36 9.61 12.92 1.65
N ALA A 37 9.26 11.88 0.89
CA ALA A 37 8.97 10.55 1.42
C ALA A 37 10.11 10.00 2.29
N LYS A 38 11.37 10.19 1.89
CA LYS A 38 12.54 9.81 2.70
C LYS A 38 12.65 10.61 4.01
N LYS A 39 12.29 11.89 4.01
CA LYS A 39 12.29 12.71 5.24
C LYS A 39 11.22 12.21 6.22
N ILE A 40 10.00 11.96 5.74
CA ILE A 40 8.91 11.41 6.55
C ILE A 40 9.32 10.05 7.14
N LEU A 41 9.87 9.15 6.32
CA LEU A 41 10.36 7.86 6.79
C LEU A 41 11.42 8.00 7.89
N LYS A 42 12.34 8.94 7.76
CA LYS A 42 13.41 9.19 8.75
C LYS A 42 12.84 9.71 10.07
N SER A 43 11.91 10.67 10.02
CA SER A 43 11.28 11.27 11.21
C SER A 43 10.40 10.27 11.96
N ASN A 44 9.68 9.39 11.24
CA ASN A 44 8.73 8.43 11.81
C ASN A 44 9.31 7.02 11.97
N LYS A 45 10.63 6.83 11.89
CA LYS A 45 11.31 5.53 11.86
C LYS A 45 10.86 4.58 12.98
N LYS A 46 10.72 5.05 14.22
CA LYS A 46 10.33 4.22 15.38
C LYS A 46 8.92 3.64 15.20
N LYS A 47 7.95 4.45 14.77
CA LYS A 47 6.57 4.05 14.47
C LYS A 47 6.54 3.05 13.31
N LEU A 48 7.21 3.39 12.21
CA LEU A 48 7.14 2.64 10.94
C LEU A 48 7.89 1.29 10.95
N THR A 49 8.75 1.03 11.93
CA THR A 49 9.44 -0.27 12.05
C THR A 49 8.71 -1.29 12.91
N ASN A 50 7.52 -0.96 13.44
CA ASN A 50 6.71 -1.83 14.28
C ASN A 50 5.21 -1.67 13.98
N LEU A 51 4.84 -1.87 12.71
CA LEU A 51 3.46 -1.76 12.26
C LEU A 51 2.70 -3.05 12.49
N ALA A 52 1.46 -2.96 12.98
CA ALA A 52 0.58 -4.09 13.14
C ALA A 52 -0.53 -4.04 12.09
N LEU A 53 -0.64 -5.10 11.29
CA LEU A 53 -1.79 -5.34 10.41
C LEU A 53 -2.65 -6.46 11.04
N GLY A 54 -3.23 -6.14 12.19
CA GLY A 54 -3.95 -7.06 13.06
C GLY A 54 -3.13 -7.52 14.27
N LYS A 55 -3.83 -7.96 15.33
CA LYS A 55 -3.21 -8.35 16.61
C LYS A 55 -2.30 -9.58 16.46
N GLY A 56 -1.02 -9.41 16.81
CA GLY A 56 -0.03 -10.49 16.75
C GLY A 56 0.80 -10.52 15.46
N THR A 57 0.60 -9.58 14.54
CA THR A 57 1.47 -9.38 13.37
C THR A 57 2.40 -8.18 13.60
N VAL A 58 3.62 -8.24 13.07
CA VAL A 58 4.56 -7.11 13.10
C VAL A 58 5.23 -6.97 11.74
N TYR A 59 4.99 -5.83 11.11
CA TYR A 59 5.58 -5.45 9.84
C TYR A 59 6.55 -4.29 10.00
N ALA A 60 7.48 -4.17 9.10
CA ALA A 60 8.44 -3.08 9.05
C ALA A 60 8.36 -2.33 7.73
N PHE A 61 8.39 -1.02 7.84
CA PHE A 61 8.58 -0.08 6.75
C PHE A 61 9.99 0.49 6.84
N ARG A 62 10.82 0.28 5.83
CA ARG A 62 12.24 0.66 5.81
C ARG A 62 12.55 1.48 4.54
N LYS A 63 13.79 1.98 4.42
CA LYS A 63 14.21 2.75 3.24
C LYS A 63 13.93 2.07 1.90
N ARG A 64 14.09 0.73 1.83
CA ARG A 64 13.79 -0.07 0.64
C ARG A 64 12.29 -0.31 0.40
N SER A 65 11.45 0.15 1.30
CA SER A 65 9.99 0.07 1.18
C SER A 65 9.41 1.11 0.21
N LEU A 66 10.14 2.19 -0.05
CA LEU A 66 9.72 3.24 -0.97
C LEU A 66 10.11 2.86 -2.40
N VAL A 67 9.14 2.74 -3.29
CA VAL A 67 9.34 2.51 -4.73
C VAL A 67 9.01 3.78 -5.48
N SER A 68 9.89 4.22 -6.36
CA SER A 68 9.71 5.47 -7.11
C SER A 68 10.01 5.30 -8.59
N GLU A 69 9.28 6.05 -9.41
CA GLU A 69 9.57 6.31 -10.83
C GLU A 69 9.71 7.82 -11.00
N GLU A 70 10.68 8.28 -11.78
CA GLU A 70 10.92 9.72 -12.04
C GLU A 70 10.94 10.60 -10.78
N ASN A 71 11.56 10.11 -9.70
CA ASN A 71 11.58 10.78 -8.39
C ASN A 71 10.20 10.98 -7.73
N LYS A 72 9.17 10.27 -8.17
CA LYS A 72 7.85 10.26 -7.56
C LYS A 72 7.55 8.91 -6.93
N LEU A 73 6.97 8.91 -5.73
CA LEU A 73 6.56 7.70 -5.02
C LEU A 73 5.39 7.04 -5.76
N ILE A 74 5.54 5.77 -6.14
CA ILE A 74 4.51 5.02 -6.86
C ILE A 74 3.91 3.88 -6.05
N SER A 75 4.67 3.29 -5.15
CA SER A 75 4.18 2.24 -4.25
C SER A 75 4.99 2.14 -2.98
N ILE A 76 4.43 1.44 -2.01
CA ILE A 76 5.02 1.22 -0.69
C ILE A 76 5.00 -0.26 -0.37
N ASN A 77 6.13 -0.78 0.10
CA ASN A 77 6.28 -2.16 0.54
C ASN A 77 6.50 -2.24 2.05
N LEU A 78 5.67 -2.97 2.75
CA LEU A 78 5.95 -3.44 4.10
C LEU A 78 6.41 -4.89 4.02
N TRP A 79 7.14 -5.37 5.01
CA TRP A 79 7.44 -6.80 5.13
C TRP A 79 7.39 -7.27 6.57
N SER A 80 7.09 -8.53 6.79
CA SER A 80 7.14 -9.13 8.11
C SER A 80 8.51 -8.89 8.74
N LYS A 81 8.53 -8.42 10.00
CA LYS A 81 9.78 -7.97 10.67
C LYS A 81 10.79 -9.10 10.89
N LYS A 82 10.31 -10.33 10.98
CA LYS A 82 11.11 -11.55 11.13
C LYS A 82 10.79 -12.55 10.03
N ASN A 83 11.66 -13.51 9.82
CA ASN A 83 11.36 -14.71 9.07
C ASN A 83 10.29 -15.51 9.83
N LEU A 84 9.36 -16.09 9.09
CA LEU A 84 8.22 -16.84 9.59
C LEU A 84 8.33 -18.29 9.12
N THR A 85 7.99 -19.24 9.97
CA THR A 85 7.68 -20.60 9.53
C THR A 85 6.43 -20.61 8.66
N VAL A 86 6.16 -21.69 7.92
CA VAL A 86 4.92 -21.87 7.13
C VAL A 86 3.70 -21.58 8.01
N LYS A 87 3.63 -22.17 9.20
CA LYS A 87 2.51 -22.01 10.14
C LYS A 87 2.37 -20.58 10.65
N GLU A 88 3.47 -19.88 10.92
CA GLU A 88 3.44 -18.47 11.32
C GLU A 88 3.02 -17.57 10.15
N ALA A 89 3.49 -17.85 8.94
CA ALA A 89 3.11 -17.10 7.73
C ALA A 89 1.60 -17.22 7.45
N GLU A 90 1.06 -18.43 7.54
CA GLU A 90 -0.38 -18.68 7.42
C GLU A 90 -1.17 -17.88 8.46
N LYS A 91 -0.74 -17.91 9.73
CA LYS A 91 -1.35 -17.12 10.80
C LYS A 91 -1.31 -15.62 10.50
N TYR A 92 -0.18 -15.11 9.99
CA TYR A 92 -0.04 -13.70 9.58
C TYR A 92 -1.03 -13.35 8.46
N LEU A 93 -1.14 -14.17 7.42
CA LEU A 93 -2.07 -13.96 6.31
C LEU A 93 -3.53 -13.91 6.78
N VAL A 94 -3.95 -14.88 7.62
CA VAL A 94 -5.32 -14.93 8.17
C VAL A 94 -5.63 -13.70 9.02
N ILE A 95 -4.71 -13.31 9.91
CA ILE A 95 -4.90 -12.14 10.79
C ILE A 95 -4.95 -10.85 9.98
N SER A 96 -4.01 -10.67 9.05
CA SER A 96 -3.97 -9.47 8.23
C SER A 96 -5.15 -9.38 7.28
N ARG A 97 -5.61 -10.51 6.72
CA ARG A 97 -6.84 -10.54 5.92
C ARG A 97 -8.03 -10.00 6.71
N LYS A 98 -8.29 -10.53 7.91
CA LYS A 98 -9.36 -10.04 8.78
C LYS A 98 -9.20 -8.56 9.12
N PHE A 99 -7.97 -8.10 9.33
CA PHE A 99 -7.70 -6.69 9.58
C PHE A 99 -8.14 -5.81 8.41
N PHE A 100 -7.80 -6.14 7.17
CA PHE A 100 -8.19 -5.38 6.00
C PHE A 100 -9.71 -5.42 5.76
N GLU A 101 -10.33 -6.60 5.84
CA GLU A 101 -11.78 -6.76 5.69
C GLU A 101 -12.56 -5.93 6.73
N ASN A 102 -12.06 -5.85 7.98
CA ASN A 102 -12.65 -5.03 9.04
C ASN A 102 -12.38 -3.53 8.89
N ASN A 103 -11.46 -3.13 8.02
CA ASN A 103 -11.10 -1.73 7.75
C ASN A 103 -11.54 -1.27 6.34
N ASN A 104 -12.70 -1.76 5.89
CA ASN A 104 -13.34 -1.36 4.62
C ASN A 104 -12.57 -1.71 3.35
N TYR A 105 -11.77 -2.78 3.36
CA TYR A 105 -11.19 -3.35 2.17
C TYR A 105 -11.96 -4.59 1.72
N ASN A 106 -12.18 -4.72 0.42
CA ASN A 106 -12.78 -5.90 -0.19
C ASN A 106 -11.69 -6.85 -0.70
N THR A 107 -11.75 -8.12 -0.35
CA THR A 107 -10.89 -9.14 -0.94
C THR A 107 -11.35 -9.40 -2.38
N VAL A 108 -10.50 -9.07 -3.37
CA VAL A 108 -10.79 -9.26 -4.80
C VAL A 108 -10.06 -10.47 -5.40
N TYR A 109 -9.07 -10.97 -4.70
CA TYR A 109 -8.34 -12.19 -5.04
C TYR A 109 -7.81 -12.84 -3.76
N ALA A 110 -7.92 -14.15 -3.66
CA ALA A 110 -7.31 -14.96 -2.60
C ALA A 110 -6.95 -16.34 -3.12
N GLN A 111 -5.72 -16.75 -2.85
CA GLN A 111 -5.17 -18.06 -3.22
C GLN A 111 -5.23 -18.99 -2.00
N GLU A 112 -5.93 -20.09 -2.10
CA GLU A 112 -6.02 -21.07 -1.00
C GLU A 112 -4.67 -21.72 -0.70
N ASN A 113 -3.95 -22.12 -1.73
CA ASN A 113 -2.59 -22.66 -1.59
C ASN A 113 -1.53 -21.56 -1.76
N TRP A 114 -1.45 -20.65 -0.80
CA TRP A 114 -0.50 -19.53 -0.80
C TRP A 114 0.97 -19.97 -0.81
N SER A 115 1.28 -21.14 -0.28
CA SER A 115 2.66 -21.66 -0.17
C SER A 115 3.09 -22.49 -1.39
N ASN A 116 2.30 -22.50 -2.47
CA ASN A 116 2.67 -23.19 -3.71
C ASN A 116 4.06 -22.69 -4.16
N PRO A 117 5.08 -23.58 -4.27
CA PRO A 117 6.45 -23.20 -4.59
C PRO A 117 6.60 -22.43 -5.90
N ILE A 118 5.74 -22.69 -6.89
CA ILE A 118 5.77 -21.97 -8.18
C ILE A 118 5.34 -20.52 -8.01
N LEU A 119 4.28 -20.27 -7.22
CA LEU A 119 3.78 -18.94 -6.95
C LEU A 119 4.76 -18.14 -6.11
N VAL A 120 5.28 -18.75 -5.04
CA VAL A 120 6.28 -18.14 -4.15
C VAL A 120 7.58 -17.80 -4.92
N LYS A 121 8.07 -18.73 -5.76
CA LYS A 121 9.28 -18.49 -6.59
C LYS A 121 9.09 -17.35 -7.59
N LYS A 122 7.88 -17.18 -8.10
CA LYS A 122 7.54 -16.09 -9.03
C LYS A 122 7.18 -14.78 -8.34
N ASN A 123 7.20 -14.73 -7.00
CA ASN A 123 6.76 -13.60 -6.19
C ASN A 123 5.35 -13.12 -6.57
N LEU A 124 4.42 -14.07 -6.79
CA LEU A 124 3.04 -13.73 -7.11
C LEU A 124 2.24 -13.47 -5.83
N PRO A 125 1.34 -12.49 -5.84
CA PRO A 125 0.50 -12.20 -4.68
C PRO A 125 -0.43 -13.36 -4.38
N CYS A 126 -0.63 -13.66 -3.10
CA CYS A 126 -1.58 -14.66 -2.65
C CYS A 126 -2.93 -14.06 -2.25
N ILE A 127 -2.96 -12.78 -1.87
CA ILE A 127 -4.20 -12.05 -1.54
C ILE A 127 -4.09 -10.65 -2.14
N ARG A 128 -5.20 -10.15 -2.67
CA ARG A 128 -5.35 -8.76 -3.13
C ARG A 128 -6.62 -8.16 -2.57
N PHE A 129 -6.48 -6.95 -2.07
CA PHE A 129 -7.57 -6.13 -1.57
C PHE A 129 -7.70 -4.86 -2.38
N VAL A 130 -8.93 -4.34 -2.42
CA VAL A 130 -9.24 -3.00 -2.91
C VAL A 130 -10.03 -2.30 -1.82
N ASP A 131 -9.70 -1.07 -1.49
CA ASP A 131 -10.47 -0.27 -0.56
C ASP A 131 -11.86 0.04 -1.12
N LYS A 132 -12.81 0.39 -0.24
CA LYS A 132 -14.21 0.62 -0.63
C LYS A 132 -14.36 1.71 -1.69
N ASP A 133 -13.53 2.74 -1.62
CA ASP A 133 -13.59 3.91 -2.51
C ASP A 133 -12.79 3.71 -3.81
N LYS A 134 -12.16 2.54 -3.99
CA LYS A 134 -11.31 2.19 -5.14
C LYS A 134 -10.17 3.19 -5.37
N THR A 135 -9.49 3.58 -4.31
CA THR A 135 -8.33 4.47 -4.36
C THR A 135 -7.04 3.71 -4.17
N ILE A 136 -7.08 2.56 -3.45
CA ILE A 136 -5.90 1.77 -3.09
C ILE A 136 -6.09 0.29 -3.42
N VAL A 137 -5.02 -0.32 -3.97
CA VAL A 137 -4.85 -1.76 -4.05
C VAL A 137 -3.78 -2.18 -3.03
N VAL A 138 -4.05 -3.25 -2.29
CA VAL A 138 -3.07 -3.87 -1.38
C VAL A 138 -2.86 -5.32 -1.77
N GLU A 139 -1.60 -5.71 -1.97
CA GLU A 139 -1.22 -7.09 -2.29
C GLU A 139 -0.39 -7.70 -1.17
N PHE A 140 -0.65 -8.97 -0.88
CA PHE A 140 0.16 -9.80 0.00
C PHE A 140 0.94 -10.81 -0.83
N ASP A 141 2.25 -10.77 -0.71
CA ASP A 141 3.20 -11.54 -1.49
C ASP A 141 4.15 -12.30 -0.55
N PRO A 142 3.91 -13.60 -0.29
CA PRO A 142 4.82 -14.42 0.50
C PRO A 142 6.07 -14.75 -0.33
N ARG A 143 7.24 -14.53 0.26
CA ARG A 143 8.54 -14.82 -0.34
C ARG A 143 9.36 -15.68 0.59
N GLY A 144 10.02 -16.69 0.06
CA GLY A 144 10.87 -17.59 0.84
C GLY A 144 10.84 -19.02 0.33
N GLN A 145 11.38 -19.92 1.14
CA GLN A 145 11.37 -21.35 0.87
C GLN A 145 11.52 -22.15 2.18
N GLY A 146 11.08 -23.42 2.17
CA GLY A 146 11.16 -24.30 3.35
C GLY A 146 10.39 -23.70 4.53
N ASP A 147 11.07 -23.42 5.62
CA ASP A 147 10.51 -22.83 6.85
C ASP A 147 10.92 -21.37 7.07
N ALA A 148 11.34 -20.67 6.03
CA ALA A 148 11.79 -19.27 6.13
C ALA A 148 11.04 -18.38 5.13
N TYR A 149 9.92 -17.79 5.56
CA TYR A 149 9.09 -16.90 4.75
C TYR A 149 9.10 -15.48 5.28
N ASN A 150 9.02 -14.52 4.35
CA ASN A 150 8.65 -13.14 4.65
C ASN A 150 7.37 -12.81 3.87
N ILE A 151 6.43 -12.13 4.52
CA ILE A 151 5.23 -11.63 3.86
C ILE A 151 5.46 -10.17 3.51
N PHE A 152 5.42 -9.88 2.22
CA PHE A 152 5.41 -8.53 1.69
C PHE A 152 3.98 -8.03 1.57
N VAL A 153 3.77 -6.76 1.85
CA VAL A 153 2.49 -6.08 1.71
C VAL A 153 2.73 -4.82 0.92
N THR A 154 2.22 -4.77 -0.29
CA THR A 154 2.44 -3.65 -1.19
C THR A 154 1.17 -2.85 -1.36
N TYR A 155 1.28 -1.52 -1.19
CA TYR A 155 0.22 -0.56 -1.41
C TYR A 155 0.46 0.15 -2.73
N TYR A 156 -0.57 0.19 -3.58
CA TYR A 156 -0.58 0.85 -4.87
C TYR A 156 -1.74 1.83 -4.96
N ASN A 157 -1.57 2.89 -5.72
CA ASN A 157 -2.71 3.65 -6.22
C ASN A 157 -3.55 2.77 -7.17
N TYR A 158 -4.88 2.80 -7.04
CA TYR A 158 -5.78 1.92 -7.78
C TYR A 158 -5.70 2.14 -9.29
N ASP A 159 -5.76 3.39 -9.75
CA ASP A 159 -5.75 3.70 -11.17
C ASP A 159 -4.39 3.39 -11.81
N TRP A 160 -3.30 3.71 -11.12
CA TRP A 160 -1.97 3.34 -11.58
C TRP A 160 -1.80 1.83 -11.68
N PHE A 161 -2.27 1.09 -10.67
CA PHE A 161 -2.24 -0.37 -10.67
C PHE A 161 -2.99 -0.97 -11.86
N LEU A 162 -4.20 -0.45 -12.18
CA LEU A 162 -4.98 -0.93 -13.31
C LEU A 162 -4.29 -0.65 -14.66
N LYS A 163 -3.70 0.54 -14.83
CA LYS A 163 -2.94 0.87 -16.04
C LYS A 163 -1.76 -0.09 -16.24
N LYS A 164 -0.96 -0.31 -15.20
CA LYS A 164 0.14 -1.29 -15.22
C LYS A 164 -0.34 -2.70 -15.55
N ALA A 165 -1.43 -3.16 -14.93
CA ALA A 165 -1.99 -4.49 -15.19
C ALA A 165 -2.47 -4.69 -16.63
N ARG A 166 -2.87 -3.59 -17.32
CA ARG A 166 -3.28 -3.61 -18.73
C ARG A 166 -2.14 -3.36 -19.71
N GLY A 167 -0.95 -3.02 -19.23
CA GLY A 167 0.17 -2.63 -20.09
C GLY A 167 -0.01 -1.25 -20.74
N GLU A 168 -0.81 -0.39 -20.13
CA GLU A 168 -1.07 0.99 -20.57
C GLU A 168 -0.02 1.91 -19.90
N GLU A 169 1.18 2.00 -20.48
CA GLU A 169 2.24 2.95 -20.08
C GLU A 169 2.42 4.06 -21.09
#